data_096245e7454218f3eb8f1ce151aa106d
#
_entry.id   096245e7454218f3eb8f1ce151aa106d
#
_cell.length_a   1.000
_cell.length_b   1.000
_cell.length_c   1.000
_cell.angle_alpha   90.00
_cell.angle_beta   90.00
_cell.angle_gamma   90.00
#
_symmetry.space_group_name_H-M   'P 1'
#
loop_
_entity.id
_entity.type
_entity.pdbx_description
1 polymer ?
#
loop_
_entity_poly.entity_id
_entity_poly.type
_entity_poly.pdbx_seq_one_letter_code
_entity_poly.pdbx_strand_id
1 'polypeptide(L)'
;YPAVRFLLNHDMDWVACNSGERRKLLKKKSFRWGKVEREPFRLERVLTDLSFMHGEGLHFDELPERYVMMIPGCSPNHPYKRWPVENFCALAKRLAARGVSSVVIGTRAEAAEVEAIAASSPLAVSFLGKSSLMDIPQMALRSLACVGNDTGPTHMCAYAGVPVTAIFCHRTRNSAITARCISNLVSPGAIEEITVDQVWSALEPFLPPQEGFEQIRAADSPHGS
;
A
#
# COMPACT_ATOMS: atom_id res chain seq x y z
N TYR A 1 -0.13 20.09 -1.43
CA TYR A 1 0.26 19.20 -0.34
C TYR A 1 1.77 19.33 -0.12
N PRO A 2 2.24 19.96 1.01
CA PRO A 2 3.67 20.23 1.27
C PRO A 2 4.51 18.96 1.33
N ALA A 3 4.02 17.90 1.96
CA ALA A 3 4.71 16.64 2.13
C ALA A 3 4.98 15.93 0.79
N VAL A 4 3.99 15.92 -0.09
CA VAL A 4 4.17 15.37 -1.45
C VAL A 4 5.18 16.22 -2.23
N ARG A 5 5.22 17.54 -2.03
CA ARG A 5 6.23 18.41 -2.62
C ARG A 5 7.64 18.11 -2.12
N PHE A 6 7.77 17.78 -0.85
CA PHE A 6 9.07 17.42 -0.24
C PHE A 6 9.62 16.10 -0.79
N LEU A 7 8.82 15.04 -0.76
CA LEU A 7 9.16 13.75 -1.39
C LEU A 7 9.48 13.91 -2.88
N LEU A 8 8.77 14.78 -3.58
CA LEU A 8 8.95 15.08 -5.00
C LEU A 8 10.23 15.85 -5.30
N ASN A 9 10.74 16.65 -4.37
CA ASN A 9 12.00 17.36 -4.56
C ASN A 9 13.24 16.46 -4.38
N HIS A 10 13.07 15.27 -3.81
CA HIS A 10 14.17 14.34 -3.53
C HIS A 10 14.21 13.15 -4.51
N ASP A 11 13.12 12.88 -5.24
CA ASP A 11 13.08 11.87 -6.29
C ASP A 11 12.42 12.45 -7.57
N MET A 12 13.27 12.98 -8.43
CA MET A 12 12.85 13.63 -9.68
C MET A 12 12.21 12.65 -10.67
N ASP A 13 12.56 11.38 -10.66
CA ASP A 13 12.00 10.37 -11.57
C ASP A 13 10.53 10.10 -11.24
N TRP A 14 10.16 10.14 -9.96
CA TRP A 14 8.76 9.99 -9.54
C TRP A 14 7.91 11.23 -9.86
N VAL A 15 8.49 12.44 -9.76
CA VAL A 15 7.83 13.71 -10.09
C VAL A 15 7.43 13.79 -11.56
N ALA A 16 8.23 13.18 -12.44
CA ALA A 16 8.02 13.27 -13.89
C ALA A 16 6.76 12.52 -14.36
N CYS A 17 6.24 11.57 -13.59
CA CYS A 17 5.25 10.60 -14.10
C CYS A 17 3.79 11.03 -13.98
N ASN A 18 3.38 11.97 -13.11
CA ASN A 18 1.98 11.92 -12.65
C ASN A 18 1.08 13.16 -12.71
N SER A 19 1.41 14.27 -13.36
CA SER A 19 0.38 15.26 -13.68
C SER A 19 0.68 16.11 -14.91
N GLY A 20 -0.37 16.41 -15.70
CA GLY A 20 -0.28 17.30 -16.86
C GLY A 20 0.23 18.71 -16.52
N GLU A 21 -0.03 19.20 -15.32
CA GLU A 21 0.50 20.48 -14.83
C GLU A 21 1.99 20.44 -14.57
N ARG A 22 2.53 19.32 -14.10
CA ARG A 22 3.97 19.13 -13.87
C ARG A 22 4.74 19.02 -15.17
N ARG A 23 4.19 18.36 -16.20
CA ARG A 23 4.77 18.38 -17.54
C ARG A 23 4.89 19.80 -18.07
N LYS A 24 3.94 20.68 -17.78
CA LYS A 24 3.97 22.10 -18.14
C LYS A 24 5.03 22.87 -17.35
N LEU A 25 5.21 22.57 -16.07
CA LEU A 25 6.24 23.19 -15.21
C LEU A 25 7.66 22.74 -15.60
N LEU A 26 7.85 21.45 -15.90
CA LEU A 26 9.13 20.91 -16.35
C LEU A 26 9.50 21.41 -17.76
N LYS A 27 8.52 21.62 -18.65
CA LYS A 27 8.75 22.23 -19.97
C LYS A 27 9.09 23.73 -19.90
N LYS A 28 8.59 24.46 -18.90
CA LYS A 28 8.86 25.90 -18.70
C LYS A 28 10.24 26.18 -18.10
N LYS A 29 10.78 25.29 -17.29
CA LYS A 29 12.17 25.35 -16.86
C LYS A 29 12.95 24.47 -17.78
N SER A 30 13.85 25.03 -18.58
CA SER A 30 14.82 24.28 -19.41
C SER A 30 15.72 23.45 -18.49
N PHE A 31 15.17 22.36 -17.98
CA PHE A 31 15.89 21.40 -17.17
C PHE A 31 16.78 20.61 -18.11
N ARG A 32 18.05 20.96 -18.18
CA ARG A 32 19.06 20.08 -18.72
C ARG A 32 19.22 18.93 -17.74
N TRP A 33 18.74 17.76 -18.11
CA TRP A 33 19.04 16.51 -17.42
C TRP A 33 20.55 16.29 -17.50
N GLY A 34 21.31 16.85 -16.56
CA GLY A 34 22.66 16.38 -16.29
C GLY A 34 22.55 14.95 -15.79
N LYS A 35 23.57 14.12 -16.06
CA LYS A 35 23.71 12.81 -15.42
C LYS A 35 23.69 13.03 -13.90
N VAL A 36 22.54 12.88 -13.28
CA VAL A 36 22.44 12.77 -11.84
C VAL A 36 22.89 11.36 -11.52
N GLU A 37 24.07 11.22 -10.94
CA GLU A 37 24.46 9.97 -10.32
C GLU A 37 23.39 9.65 -9.28
N ARG A 38 22.68 8.55 -9.49
CA ARG A 38 21.61 8.09 -8.60
C ARG A 38 22.26 7.67 -7.30
N GLU A 39 22.32 8.56 -6.33
CA GLU A 39 22.54 8.13 -4.95
C GLU A 39 21.37 7.23 -4.56
N PRO A 40 21.64 6.04 -4.01
CA PRO A 40 20.56 5.18 -3.54
C PRO A 40 19.75 5.98 -2.53
N PHE A 41 18.43 6.04 -2.77
CA PHE A 41 17.46 6.67 -1.89
C PHE A 41 17.68 6.14 -0.46
N ARG A 42 18.20 6.98 0.42
CA ARG A 42 18.41 6.62 1.82
C ARG A 42 17.12 6.81 2.57
N LEU A 43 16.37 5.72 2.68
CA LEU A 43 15.12 5.63 3.44
C LEU A 43 15.26 6.25 4.84
N GLU A 44 16.40 6.01 5.52
CA GLU A 44 16.70 6.59 6.83
C GLU A 44 16.62 8.12 6.85
N ARG A 45 17.08 8.78 5.79
CA ARG A 45 17.04 10.24 5.70
C ARG A 45 15.60 10.74 5.51
N VAL A 46 14.81 10.05 4.71
CA VAL A 46 13.39 10.38 4.51
C VAL A 46 12.59 10.11 5.78
N LEU A 47 12.83 9.00 6.47
CA LEU A 47 12.17 8.70 7.73
C LEU A 47 12.54 9.69 8.84
N THR A 48 13.80 10.14 8.88
CA THR A 48 14.24 11.19 9.82
C THR A 48 13.56 12.51 9.49
N ASP A 49 13.51 12.90 8.23
CA ASP A 49 12.87 14.13 7.78
C ASP A 49 11.34 14.04 7.91
N LEU A 50 10.74 12.85 7.75
CA LEU A 50 9.31 12.61 7.96
C LEU A 50 8.91 12.60 9.45
N SER A 51 9.84 12.29 10.36
CA SER A 51 9.59 12.34 11.80
C SER A 51 9.21 13.75 12.28
N PHE A 52 9.65 14.79 11.60
CA PHE A 52 9.23 16.18 11.84
C PHE A 52 7.79 16.50 11.44
N MET A 53 7.14 15.63 10.68
CA MET A 53 5.80 15.86 10.14
C MET A 53 4.74 15.02 10.85
N HIS A 54 5.06 14.45 12.01
CA HIS A 54 4.07 13.77 12.85
C HIS A 54 3.03 14.78 13.33
N GLY A 55 1.86 14.75 12.71
CA GLY A 55 0.67 15.25 13.35
C GLY A 55 0.41 14.42 14.60
N GLU A 56 0.06 15.04 15.67
CA GLU A 56 -0.48 14.40 16.87
C GLU A 56 -1.66 13.53 16.47
N GLY A 57 -1.51 12.21 16.37
CA GLY A 57 -2.72 11.48 16.04
C GLY A 57 -2.66 10.00 15.74
N LEU A 58 -1.60 9.43 15.22
CA LEU A 58 -1.61 7.99 15.00
C LEU A 58 -1.00 7.27 16.19
N HIS A 59 -1.84 6.61 16.97
CA HIS A 59 -1.40 5.65 17.95
C HIS A 59 -1.11 4.34 17.23
N PHE A 60 0.19 4.06 16.98
CA PHE A 60 0.62 2.81 16.35
C PHE A 60 0.24 1.57 17.19
N ASP A 61 -0.11 1.76 18.45
CA ASP A 61 -0.60 0.73 19.36
C ASP A 61 -1.96 0.14 18.92
N GLU A 62 -2.71 0.85 18.06
CA GLU A 62 -3.93 0.31 17.46
C GLU A 62 -3.68 -0.64 16.29
N LEU A 63 -2.43 -0.72 15.79
CA LEU A 63 -2.09 -1.62 14.69
C LEU A 63 -1.95 -3.05 15.20
N PRO A 64 -2.49 -4.05 14.49
CA PRO A 64 -2.23 -5.45 14.80
C PRO A 64 -0.74 -5.78 14.69
N GLU A 65 -0.28 -6.75 15.45
CA GLU A 65 1.12 -7.19 15.43
C GLU A 65 1.56 -7.73 14.05
N ARG A 66 0.66 -8.44 13.38
CA ARG A 66 0.90 -9.05 12.07
C ARG A 66 -0.19 -8.66 11.10
N TYR A 67 0.13 -7.85 10.14
CA TYR A 67 -0.86 -7.40 9.17
C TYR A 67 -0.29 -7.17 7.77
N VAL A 68 -1.20 -7.24 6.81
CA VAL A 68 -1.03 -6.71 5.45
C VAL A 68 -1.81 -5.40 5.35
N MET A 69 -1.17 -4.35 4.88
CA MET A 69 -1.84 -3.07 4.65
C MET A 69 -2.55 -3.09 3.30
N MET A 70 -3.85 -2.78 3.30
CA MET A 70 -4.68 -2.72 2.10
C MET A 70 -5.03 -1.28 1.73
N ILE A 71 -4.85 -0.96 0.45
CA ILE A 71 -5.06 0.38 -0.11
C ILE A 71 -6.05 0.30 -1.28
N PRO A 72 -7.36 0.17 -0.98
CA PRO A 72 -8.39 -0.02 -2.00
C PRO A 72 -8.74 1.27 -2.75
N GLY A 73 -8.37 2.43 -2.20
CA GLY A 73 -8.70 3.73 -2.76
C GLY A 73 -8.03 4.03 -4.10
N CYS A 74 -8.63 4.93 -4.85
CA CYS A 74 -7.99 5.61 -5.97
C CYS A 74 -8.67 6.96 -6.22
N SER A 75 -8.04 7.81 -7.04
CA SER A 75 -8.65 9.10 -7.43
C SER A 75 -10.06 8.88 -7.99
N PRO A 76 -11.06 9.67 -7.56
CA PRO A 76 -12.44 9.61 -8.09
C PRO A 76 -12.52 9.77 -9.61
N ASN A 77 -11.57 10.49 -10.20
CA ASN A 77 -11.49 10.71 -11.65
C ASN A 77 -10.97 9.50 -12.44
N HIS A 78 -10.56 8.43 -11.74
CA HIS A 78 -9.95 7.25 -12.35
C HIS A 78 -10.54 5.94 -11.81
N PRO A 79 -11.88 5.75 -11.87
CA PRO A 79 -12.54 4.55 -11.30
C PRO A 79 -12.03 3.24 -11.92
N TYR A 80 -11.56 3.28 -13.16
CA TYR A 80 -10.98 2.14 -13.87
C TYR A 80 -9.66 1.61 -13.26
N LYS A 81 -9.12 2.27 -12.22
CA LYS A 81 -7.97 1.82 -11.44
C LYS A 81 -8.37 1.07 -10.17
N ARG A 82 -9.65 0.93 -9.89
CA ARG A 82 -10.15 0.28 -8.68
C ARG A 82 -10.27 -1.22 -8.92
N TRP A 83 -9.43 -1.98 -8.27
CA TRP A 83 -9.65 -3.41 -8.16
C TRP A 83 -10.93 -3.66 -7.35
N PRO A 84 -11.80 -4.61 -7.75
CA PRO A 84 -13.10 -4.81 -7.11
C PRO A 84 -13.00 -4.98 -5.59
N VAL A 85 -13.91 -4.36 -4.86
CA VAL A 85 -13.93 -4.42 -3.40
C VAL A 85 -14.15 -5.85 -2.90
N GLU A 86 -14.91 -6.65 -3.65
CA GLU A 86 -15.17 -8.06 -3.38
C GLU A 86 -13.88 -8.89 -3.39
N ASN A 87 -12.94 -8.52 -4.25
CA ASN A 87 -11.63 -9.17 -4.33
C ASN A 87 -10.76 -8.81 -3.10
N PHE A 88 -10.79 -7.56 -2.63
CA PHE A 88 -10.15 -7.18 -1.37
C PHE A 88 -10.79 -7.90 -0.19
N CYS A 89 -12.13 -8.04 -0.16
CA CYS A 89 -12.83 -8.82 0.86
C CYS A 89 -12.40 -10.30 0.86
N ALA A 90 -12.31 -10.91 -0.32
CA ALA A 90 -11.85 -12.29 -0.45
C ALA A 90 -10.38 -12.44 0.01
N LEU A 91 -9.53 -11.49 -0.32
CA LEU A 91 -8.14 -11.45 0.14
C LEU A 91 -8.05 -11.31 1.66
N ALA A 92 -8.87 -10.45 2.28
CA ALA A 92 -8.91 -10.27 3.74
C ALA A 92 -9.32 -11.55 4.47
N LYS A 93 -10.32 -12.28 3.94
CA LYS A 93 -10.72 -13.61 4.47
C LYS A 93 -9.57 -14.61 4.38
N ARG A 94 -8.86 -14.63 3.26
CA ARG A 94 -7.73 -15.53 3.04
C ARG A 94 -6.55 -15.23 3.97
N LEU A 95 -6.26 -13.93 4.22
CA LEU A 95 -5.27 -13.51 5.20
C LEU A 95 -5.66 -13.91 6.62
N ALA A 96 -6.93 -13.73 6.98
CA ALA A 96 -7.44 -14.14 8.28
C ALA A 96 -7.31 -15.65 8.51
N ALA A 97 -7.52 -16.49 7.49
CA ALA A 97 -7.28 -17.92 7.56
C ALA A 97 -5.81 -18.29 7.82
N ARG A 98 -4.87 -17.35 7.59
CA ARG A 98 -3.44 -17.48 7.91
C ARG A 98 -3.07 -16.77 9.21
N GLY A 99 -4.06 -16.28 9.99
CA GLY A 99 -3.83 -15.51 11.21
C GLY A 99 -3.20 -14.14 10.99
N VAL A 100 -3.35 -13.58 9.80
CA VAL A 100 -2.82 -12.28 9.42
C VAL A 100 -3.97 -11.29 9.32
N SER A 101 -3.83 -10.16 10.01
CA SER A 101 -4.81 -9.07 9.95
C SER A 101 -4.69 -8.29 8.64
N SER A 102 -5.80 -7.65 8.27
CA SER A 102 -5.84 -6.68 7.16
C SER A 102 -6.08 -5.29 7.73
N VAL A 103 -5.13 -4.37 7.58
CA VAL A 103 -5.29 -2.97 7.95
C VAL A 103 -5.69 -2.18 6.71
N VAL A 104 -6.94 -1.72 6.67
CA VAL A 104 -7.52 -1.08 5.48
C VAL A 104 -7.50 0.43 5.66
N ILE A 105 -6.69 1.11 4.86
CA ILE A 105 -6.58 2.58 4.90
C ILE A 105 -7.43 3.23 3.82
N GLY A 106 -7.90 4.43 4.11
CA GLY A 106 -8.66 5.26 3.16
C GLY A 106 -9.08 6.58 3.75
N THR A 107 -9.56 7.46 2.91
CA THR A 107 -10.19 8.72 3.27
C THR A 107 -11.71 8.58 3.27
N ARG A 108 -12.43 9.63 3.65
CA ARG A 108 -13.90 9.64 3.59
C ARG A 108 -14.46 9.34 2.19
N ALA A 109 -13.67 9.57 1.15
CA ALA A 109 -14.08 9.27 -0.22
C ALA A 109 -14.14 7.76 -0.52
N GLU A 110 -13.40 6.95 0.23
CA GLU A 110 -13.35 5.50 0.11
C GLU A 110 -14.06 4.78 1.27
N ALA A 111 -14.93 5.48 2.02
CA ALA A 111 -15.55 4.93 3.22
C ALA A 111 -16.32 3.63 2.96
N ALA A 112 -17.09 3.57 1.87
CA ALA A 112 -17.88 2.39 1.54
C ALA A 112 -17.01 1.15 1.29
N GLU A 113 -15.92 1.32 0.54
CA GLU A 113 -14.98 0.23 0.24
C GLU A 113 -14.23 -0.22 1.50
N VAL A 114 -13.73 0.73 2.30
CA VAL A 114 -12.97 0.43 3.52
C VAL A 114 -13.84 -0.32 4.53
N GLU A 115 -15.07 0.14 4.76
CA GLU A 115 -15.99 -0.50 5.71
C GLU A 115 -16.46 -1.87 5.20
N ALA A 116 -16.71 -2.03 3.89
CA ALA A 116 -17.06 -3.33 3.33
C ALA A 116 -15.93 -4.36 3.53
N ILE A 117 -14.66 -3.95 3.32
CA ILE A 117 -13.52 -4.84 3.54
C ILE A 117 -13.36 -5.16 5.02
N ALA A 118 -13.46 -4.16 5.91
CA ALA A 118 -13.36 -4.35 7.35
C ALA A 118 -14.44 -5.29 7.89
N ALA A 119 -15.68 -5.16 7.40
CA ALA A 119 -16.79 -6.04 7.78
C ALA A 119 -16.66 -7.47 7.23
N SER A 120 -15.81 -7.69 6.23
CA SER A 120 -15.70 -8.99 5.54
C SER A 120 -14.98 -10.06 6.36
N SER A 121 -14.18 -9.68 7.37
CA SER A 121 -13.35 -10.61 8.12
C SER A 121 -13.13 -10.11 9.56
N PRO A 122 -13.11 -11.01 10.57
CA PRO A 122 -12.88 -10.62 11.96
C PRO A 122 -11.47 -10.06 12.24
N LEU A 123 -10.50 -10.32 11.35
CA LEU A 123 -9.15 -9.78 11.42
C LEU A 123 -8.93 -8.60 10.46
N ALA A 124 -9.98 -8.07 9.84
CA ALA A 124 -9.89 -6.86 9.05
C ALA A 124 -10.24 -5.63 9.91
N VAL A 125 -9.36 -4.64 9.91
CA VAL A 125 -9.45 -3.44 10.74
C VAL A 125 -9.52 -2.20 9.86
N SER A 126 -10.55 -1.38 10.06
CA SER A 126 -10.70 -0.09 9.38
C SER A 126 -9.79 0.96 10.02
N PHE A 127 -8.94 1.55 9.20
CA PHE A 127 -8.17 2.76 9.51
C PHE A 127 -8.69 3.97 8.72
N LEU A 128 -9.98 3.99 8.42
CA LEU A 128 -10.65 5.07 7.72
C LEU A 128 -10.45 6.42 8.44
N GLY A 129 -9.75 7.33 7.79
CA GLY A 129 -9.52 8.68 8.32
C GLY A 129 -8.63 8.74 9.57
N LYS A 130 -8.07 7.62 10.04
CA LYS A 130 -7.20 7.56 11.22
C LYS A 130 -5.73 7.87 10.90
N SER A 131 -5.32 7.79 9.64
CA SER A 131 -3.95 8.06 9.22
C SER A 131 -3.86 9.29 8.34
N SER A 132 -2.81 10.08 8.54
CA SER A 132 -2.37 11.08 7.59
C SER A 132 -1.55 10.43 6.47
N LEU A 133 -1.33 11.16 5.38
CA LEU A 133 -0.48 10.68 4.29
C LEU A 133 0.96 10.37 4.76
N MET A 134 1.42 11.06 5.80
CA MET A 134 2.77 10.92 6.35
C MET A 134 2.94 9.70 7.26
N ASP A 135 1.84 9.18 7.80
CA ASP A 135 1.85 7.98 8.64
C ASP A 135 1.99 6.70 7.79
N ILE A 136 1.59 6.76 6.51
CA ILE A 136 1.54 5.59 5.62
C ILE A 136 2.89 4.87 5.51
N PRO A 137 4.04 5.52 5.28
CA PRO A 137 5.32 4.83 5.23
C PRO A 137 5.67 4.11 6.53
N GLN A 138 5.33 4.68 7.67
CA GLN A 138 5.61 4.09 8.98
C GLN A 138 4.70 2.91 9.29
N MET A 139 3.41 3.00 8.92
CA MET A 139 2.48 1.88 8.96
C MET A 139 2.98 0.75 8.05
N ALA A 140 3.43 1.10 6.83
CA ALA A 140 3.98 0.13 5.89
C ALA A 140 5.19 -0.61 6.47
N LEU A 141 6.14 0.10 7.09
CA LEU A 141 7.34 -0.49 7.71
C LEU A 141 7.04 -1.47 8.85
N ARG A 142 5.87 -1.39 9.47
CA ARG A 142 5.40 -2.32 10.50
C ARG A 142 4.59 -3.47 9.92
N SER A 143 4.19 -3.39 8.66
CA SER A 143 3.41 -4.42 7.99
C SER A 143 4.30 -5.56 7.46
N LEU A 144 3.71 -6.73 7.23
CA LEU A 144 4.36 -7.82 6.51
C LEU A 144 4.51 -7.50 5.02
N ALA A 145 3.49 -6.87 4.45
CA ALA A 145 3.43 -6.43 3.06
C ALA A 145 2.30 -5.41 2.87
N CYS A 146 2.27 -4.79 1.70
CA CYS A 146 1.17 -3.92 1.30
C CYS A 146 0.57 -4.41 -0.02
N VAL A 147 -0.72 -4.19 -0.20
CA VAL A 147 -1.44 -4.41 -1.46
C VAL A 147 -2.33 -3.22 -1.76
N GLY A 148 -2.33 -2.76 -2.99
CA GLY A 148 -3.16 -1.60 -3.34
C GLY A 148 -3.21 -1.27 -4.82
N ASN A 149 -4.19 -0.45 -5.15
CA ASN A 149 -4.35 0.12 -6.48
C ASN A 149 -3.22 1.10 -6.82
N ASP A 150 -3.10 1.49 -8.09
CA ASP A 150 -2.17 2.52 -8.57
C ASP A 150 -2.51 3.90 -7.99
N THR A 151 -2.02 4.16 -6.77
CA THR A 151 -2.26 5.40 -6.02
C THR A 151 -1.01 5.88 -5.28
N GLY A 152 -1.01 7.15 -4.88
CA GLY A 152 0.08 7.75 -4.10
C GLY A 152 0.47 6.92 -2.87
N PRO A 153 -0.47 6.52 -1.99
CA PRO A 153 -0.20 5.66 -0.85
C PRO A 153 0.54 4.36 -1.19
N THR A 154 0.13 3.65 -2.23
CA THR A 154 0.81 2.42 -2.69
C THR A 154 2.25 2.69 -3.10
N HIS A 155 2.49 3.78 -3.83
CA HIS A 155 3.85 4.20 -4.18
C HIS A 155 4.68 4.56 -2.95
N MET A 156 4.09 5.22 -1.95
CA MET A 156 4.78 5.57 -0.70
C MET A 156 5.23 4.32 0.06
N CYS A 157 4.39 3.28 0.15
CA CYS A 157 4.75 1.99 0.74
C CYS A 157 5.94 1.35 0.02
N ALA A 158 5.91 1.37 -1.31
CA ALA A 158 6.98 0.81 -2.13
C ALA A 158 8.32 1.54 -1.91
N TYR A 159 8.29 2.86 -1.85
CA TYR A 159 9.50 3.66 -1.58
C TYR A 159 9.95 3.58 -0.11
N ALA A 160 9.07 3.17 0.80
CA ALA A 160 9.45 2.81 2.17
C ALA A 160 10.27 1.51 2.23
N GLY A 161 10.35 0.76 1.13
CA GLY A 161 11.18 -0.44 1.02
C GLY A 161 10.52 -1.72 1.53
N VAL A 162 9.19 -1.70 1.75
CA VAL A 162 8.43 -2.89 2.16
C VAL A 162 7.95 -3.68 0.93
N PRO A 163 7.64 -4.98 1.08
CA PRO A 163 7.01 -5.74 0.01
C PRO A 163 5.66 -5.12 -0.40
N VAL A 164 5.47 -4.84 -1.68
CA VAL A 164 4.22 -4.27 -2.19
C VAL A 164 3.73 -5.06 -3.40
N THR A 165 2.47 -5.44 -3.39
CA THR A 165 1.74 -5.89 -4.57
C THR A 165 0.89 -4.73 -5.09
N ALA A 166 1.35 -4.12 -6.17
CA ALA A 166 0.68 -2.98 -6.80
C ALA A 166 -0.16 -3.44 -7.99
N ILE A 167 -1.42 -3.03 -8.01
CA ILE A 167 -2.43 -3.46 -8.98
C ILE A 167 -2.66 -2.34 -10.00
N PHE A 168 -2.40 -2.63 -11.27
CA PHE A 168 -2.49 -1.67 -12.37
C PHE A 168 -3.47 -2.14 -13.45
N CYS A 169 -4.27 -1.23 -13.98
CA CYS A 169 -4.92 -1.47 -15.26
C CYS A 169 -3.94 -1.24 -16.42
N HIS A 170 -4.23 -1.79 -17.60
CA HIS A 170 -3.36 -1.64 -18.78
C HIS A 170 -3.08 -0.17 -19.15
N ARG A 171 -4.01 0.75 -18.86
CA ARG A 171 -3.87 2.19 -19.15
C ARG A 171 -2.80 2.85 -18.28
N THR A 172 -2.47 2.28 -17.13
CA THR A 172 -1.51 2.83 -16.18
C THR A 172 -0.24 2.00 -16.07
N ARG A 173 -0.04 1.02 -16.96
CA ARG A 173 1.15 0.17 -17.00
C ARG A 173 2.48 0.93 -16.96
N ASN A 174 2.51 2.16 -17.50
CA ASN A 174 3.70 3.01 -17.50
C ASN A 174 3.97 3.67 -16.14
N SER A 175 3.05 3.54 -15.18
CA SER A 175 3.20 3.98 -13.79
C SER A 175 3.72 2.86 -12.90
N ALA A 176 4.06 1.68 -13.45
CA ALA A 176 4.60 0.55 -12.72
C ALA A 176 5.78 0.99 -11.84
N ILE A 177 5.77 0.51 -10.59
CA ILE A 177 6.71 0.97 -9.57
C ILE A 177 8.05 0.26 -9.79
N THR A 178 9.14 1.03 -9.74
CA THR A 178 10.51 0.52 -9.88
C THR A 178 11.23 0.58 -8.54
N ALA A 179 10.77 -0.15 -7.53
CA ALA A 179 11.41 -0.26 -6.23
C ALA A 179 11.80 -1.73 -5.95
N ARG A 180 12.54 -1.97 -4.86
CA ARG A 180 12.84 -3.34 -4.42
C ARG A 180 11.58 -3.99 -3.84
N CYS A 181 11.52 -5.32 -3.91
CA CYS A 181 10.40 -6.10 -3.34
C CYS A 181 9.01 -5.74 -3.87
N ILE A 182 8.90 -5.37 -5.15
CA ILE A 182 7.66 -4.98 -5.79
C ILE A 182 7.17 -6.06 -6.74
N SER A 183 5.88 -6.40 -6.60
CA SER A 183 5.11 -7.16 -7.58
C SER A 183 4.11 -6.23 -8.27
N ASN A 184 4.41 -5.82 -9.50
CA ASN A 184 3.46 -5.06 -10.30
C ASN A 184 2.56 -6.03 -11.08
N LEU A 185 1.30 -6.14 -10.67
CA LEU A 185 0.29 -6.90 -11.39
C LEU A 185 -0.42 -5.96 -12.36
N VAL A 186 -0.13 -6.14 -13.65
CA VAL A 186 -0.71 -5.31 -14.70
C VAL A 186 -1.74 -6.14 -15.46
N SER A 187 -3.01 -5.71 -15.43
CA SER A 187 -4.04 -6.34 -16.23
C SER A 187 -3.77 -6.14 -17.74
N PRO A 188 -3.97 -7.18 -18.55
CA PRO A 188 -3.93 -7.04 -20.02
C PRO A 188 -5.10 -6.20 -20.56
N GLY A 189 -6.23 -6.16 -19.85
CA GLY A 189 -7.46 -5.44 -20.18
C GLY A 189 -8.02 -4.65 -19.02
N ALA A 190 -9.17 -5.04 -18.53
CA ALA A 190 -9.82 -4.44 -17.38
C ALA A 190 -9.15 -4.87 -16.07
N ILE A 191 -9.17 -4.02 -15.05
CA ILE A 191 -8.49 -4.30 -13.77
C ILE A 191 -9.11 -5.50 -13.04
N GLU A 192 -10.36 -5.78 -13.31
CA GLU A 192 -11.14 -6.91 -12.80
C GLU A 192 -10.59 -8.27 -13.23
N GLU A 193 -9.80 -8.31 -14.30
CA GLU A 193 -9.14 -9.54 -14.78
C GLU A 193 -8.02 -10.01 -13.85
N ILE A 194 -7.53 -9.13 -12.97
CA ILE A 194 -6.55 -9.53 -11.95
C ILE A 194 -7.30 -10.30 -10.85
N THR A 195 -6.96 -11.56 -10.73
CA THR A 195 -7.61 -12.47 -9.78
C THR A 195 -7.03 -12.35 -8.37
N VAL A 196 -7.80 -12.76 -7.37
CA VAL A 196 -7.33 -12.87 -5.97
C VAL A 196 -6.14 -13.82 -5.86
N ASP A 197 -6.10 -14.90 -6.64
CA ASP A 197 -5.01 -15.86 -6.64
C ASP A 197 -3.70 -15.27 -7.16
N GLN A 198 -3.75 -14.41 -8.17
CA GLN A 198 -2.56 -13.70 -8.64
C GLN A 198 -2.00 -12.76 -7.56
N VAL A 199 -2.88 -12.01 -6.88
CA VAL A 199 -2.50 -11.13 -5.77
C VAL A 199 -1.96 -11.95 -4.60
N TRP A 200 -2.62 -13.06 -4.27
CA TRP A 200 -2.18 -13.96 -3.21
C TRP A 200 -0.78 -14.52 -3.49
N SER A 201 -0.54 -15.06 -4.67
CA SER A 201 0.76 -15.63 -5.06
C SER A 201 1.89 -14.60 -4.95
N ALA A 202 1.60 -13.33 -5.20
CA ALA A 202 2.56 -12.25 -5.04
C ALA A 202 2.82 -11.86 -3.58
N LEU A 203 1.82 -12.05 -2.69
CA LEU A 203 1.92 -11.74 -1.26
C LEU A 203 2.47 -12.90 -0.43
N GLU A 204 2.15 -14.14 -0.81
CA GLU A 204 2.41 -15.34 -0.01
C GLU A 204 3.87 -15.51 0.45
N PRO A 205 4.90 -15.16 -0.33
CA PRO A 205 6.30 -15.25 0.11
C PRO A 205 6.64 -14.38 1.34
N PHE A 206 5.82 -13.39 1.64
CA PHE A 206 6.02 -12.44 2.75
C PHE A 206 5.14 -12.74 3.97
N LEU A 207 4.29 -13.76 3.86
CA LEU A 207 3.38 -14.17 4.93
C LEU A 207 4.03 -15.28 5.79
N PRO A 208 3.65 -15.39 7.07
CA PRO A 208 4.13 -16.48 7.91
C PRO A 208 3.69 -17.84 7.35
N PRO A 209 4.50 -18.88 7.51
CA PRO A 209 4.15 -20.24 7.08
C PRO A 209 2.86 -20.72 7.78
N GLN A 210 2.12 -21.59 7.11
CA GLN A 210 0.83 -22.08 7.59
C GLN A 210 0.92 -22.98 8.84
N GLU A 211 2.07 -23.60 9.08
CA GLU A 211 2.26 -24.63 10.11
C GLU A 211 2.19 -24.13 11.57
N GLY A 212 2.29 -22.79 11.80
CA GLY A 212 2.26 -22.25 13.16
C GLY A 212 0.87 -22.08 13.78
N PHE A 213 -0.21 -22.22 13.01
CA PHE A 213 -1.55 -21.89 13.50
C PHE A 213 -2.28 -23.06 14.17
N GLU A 214 -1.97 -24.29 13.79
CA GLU A 214 -2.57 -25.48 14.45
C GLU A 214 -2.02 -25.70 15.86
N GLN A 215 -0.76 -25.33 16.11
CA GLN A 215 -0.14 -25.50 17.43
C GLN A 215 -0.69 -24.50 18.48
N ILE A 216 -1.06 -23.30 18.06
CA ILE A 216 -1.64 -22.30 18.99
C ILE A 216 -3.06 -22.69 19.37
N ARG A 217 -3.87 -23.22 18.46
CA ARG A 217 -5.21 -23.73 18.73
C ARG A 217 -5.23 -24.95 19.65
N ALA A 218 -4.20 -25.78 19.58
CA ALA A 218 -4.07 -26.97 20.45
C ALA A 218 -3.65 -26.59 21.89
N ALA A 219 -2.96 -25.47 22.08
CA ALA A 219 -2.54 -24.98 23.40
C ALA A 219 -3.66 -24.28 24.17
N ASP A 220 -4.65 -23.69 23.48
CA ASP A 220 -5.79 -22.98 24.09
C ASP A 220 -7.03 -23.86 24.34
N SER A 221 -6.95 -25.17 24.12
CA SER A 221 -8.02 -26.09 24.48
C SER A 221 -7.96 -26.33 26.01
N PRO A 222 -8.93 -25.88 26.82
CA PRO A 222 -8.93 -26.17 28.23
C PRO A 222 -9.07 -27.69 28.41
N HIS A 223 -8.13 -28.27 29.14
CA HIS A 223 -8.22 -29.66 29.58
C HIS A 223 -9.55 -29.81 30.32
N GLY A 224 -10.51 -30.46 29.66
CA GLY A 224 -11.71 -30.96 30.29
C GLY A 224 -11.36 -32.12 31.23
N SER A 225 -11.64 -31.95 32.48
CA SER A 225 -11.81 -32.99 33.49
C SER A 225 -13.24 -33.04 33.90
#